data_f196cfb1abf955ed7cb9872a7f826285
#
_entry.id   f196cfb1abf955ed7cb9872a7f826285
#
_cell.length_a   1.000
_cell.length_b   1.000
_cell.length_c   1.000
_cell.angle_alpha   90.00
_cell.angle_beta   90.00
_cell.angle_gamma   90.00
#
_symmetry.space_group_name_H-M   'P 1'
#
loop_
_entity.id
_entity.type
_entity.pdbx_description
1 polymer ?
#
loop_
_entity_poly.entity_id
_entity_poly.type
_entity_poly.pdbx_seq_one_letter_code
_entity_poly.pdbx_strand_id
1 'polypeptide(L)'
;NNFMYASGWNHITKVSCRYYHVVGLKEDGTAKANGWNDAGQCEVSDWENLVDVGAGRYYSAGLTSDGRVLIAGLEGQDESIREAEAWTDIQAISVGGYHIVGLKSDGTVVSAGANEWGENEVSDWSGVIQIQAVSDNNLEQTYGLCSDGRVLIAGGGSDYDSIKRYVNDHYGPGEGQI
;
A
#
# COMPACT_ATOMS: atom_id res chain seq x y z
N ASN A 1 -10.06 5.89 25.45
CA ASN A 1 -10.24 4.57 24.84
C ASN A 1 -10.68 4.76 23.40
N ASN A 2 -9.73 4.91 22.47
CA ASN A 2 -10.00 4.98 21.04
C ASN A 2 -10.22 3.55 20.52
N PHE A 3 -11.44 3.05 20.64
CA PHE A 3 -11.79 1.80 19.97
C PHE A 3 -12.16 2.09 18.51
N MET A 4 -11.73 1.23 17.59
CA MET A 4 -12.17 1.27 16.19
C MET A 4 -13.66 0.92 16.11
N TYR A 5 -14.52 1.93 16.00
CA TYR A 5 -15.94 1.73 15.79
C TYR A 5 -16.33 2.19 14.39
N ALA A 6 -16.60 1.24 13.51
CA ALA A 6 -17.25 1.49 12.23
C ALA A 6 -18.78 1.23 12.30
N SER A 7 -19.30 1.00 13.53
CA SER A 7 -20.75 0.78 13.71
C SER A 7 -21.52 2.07 13.37
N GLY A 8 -22.59 1.92 12.59
CA GLY A 8 -23.38 3.05 12.09
C GLY A 8 -22.84 3.70 10.81
N TRP A 9 -21.73 3.21 10.23
CA TRP A 9 -21.37 3.57 8.87
C TRP A 9 -22.36 2.92 7.89
N ASN A 10 -22.72 3.67 6.87
CA ASN A 10 -23.61 3.22 5.80
C ASN A 10 -23.04 3.64 4.44
N HIS A 11 -23.53 3.01 3.37
CA HIS A 11 -23.08 3.26 2.01
C HIS A 11 -21.56 3.07 1.82
N ILE A 12 -20.96 2.13 2.56
CA ILE A 12 -19.55 1.77 2.45
C ILE A 12 -19.40 0.67 1.41
N THR A 13 -18.50 0.88 0.45
CA THR A 13 -18.19 -0.07 -0.63
C THR A 13 -16.89 -0.82 -0.39
N LYS A 14 -15.96 -0.22 0.37
CA LYS A 14 -14.70 -0.84 0.76
C LYS A 14 -14.30 -0.40 2.16
N VAL A 15 -13.65 -1.29 2.91
CA VAL A 15 -12.99 -0.98 4.17
C VAL A 15 -11.55 -1.47 4.14
N SER A 16 -10.66 -0.71 4.75
CA SER A 16 -9.30 -1.11 5.04
C SER A 16 -8.99 -0.80 6.51
N CYS A 17 -8.39 -1.74 7.20
CA CYS A 17 -7.98 -1.55 8.59
C CYS A 17 -6.58 -2.10 8.81
N ARG A 18 -5.77 -1.34 9.55
CA ARG A 18 -4.45 -1.77 9.96
C ARG A 18 -4.10 -1.13 11.31
N TYR A 19 -3.46 -1.90 12.18
CA TYR A 19 -3.11 -1.48 13.54
C TYR A 19 -4.33 -0.94 14.31
N TYR A 20 -4.50 0.37 14.42
CA TYR A 20 -5.41 0.98 15.37
C TYR A 20 -6.46 1.89 14.74
N HIS A 21 -6.57 1.93 13.39
CA HIS A 21 -7.61 2.69 12.71
C HIS A 21 -8.21 1.93 11.52
N VAL A 22 -9.35 2.38 11.10
CA VAL A 22 -10.10 1.87 9.94
C VAL A 22 -10.47 3.03 9.05
N VAL A 23 -10.34 2.85 7.74
CA VAL A 23 -10.83 3.77 6.71
C VAL A 23 -11.83 3.06 5.83
N GLY A 24 -12.91 3.74 5.48
CA GLY A 24 -13.99 3.25 4.62
C GLY A 24 -14.23 4.17 3.44
N LEU A 25 -14.31 3.60 2.25
CA LEU A 25 -14.75 4.27 1.02
C LEU A 25 -16.26 4.21 0.94
N LYS A 26 -16.91 5.33 0.66
CA LYS A 26 -18.35 5.43 0.45
C LYS A 26 -18.71 5.35 -1.05
N GLU A 27 -19.95 4.98 -1.32
CA GLU A 27 -20.54 4.95 -2.68
C GLU A 27 -20.43 6.28 -3.42
N ASP A 28 -20.44 7.40 -2.69
CA ASP A 28 -20.35 8.75 -3.24
C ASP A 28 -18.90 9.21 -3.52
N GLY A 29 -17.92 8.32 -3.33
CA GLY A 29 -16.50 8.63 -3.54
C GLY A 29 -15.86 9.45 -2.42
N THR A 30 -16.53 9.61 -1.29
CA THR A 30 -15.93 10.18 -0.06
C THR A 30 -15.41 9.11 0.87
N ALA A 31 -14.66 9.48 1.91
CA ALA A 31 -14.13 8.55 2.89
C ALA A 31 -14.65 8.84 4.32
N LYS A 32 -14.58 7.82 5.16
CA LYS A 32 -14.68 7.93 6.61
C LYS A 32 -13.52 7.18 7.24
N ALA A 33 -13.00 7.70 8.35
CA ALA A 33 -12.03 7.00 9.17
C ALA A 33 -12.39 7.09 10.65
N ASN A 34 -11.95 6.10 11.41
CA ASN A 34 -12.14 6.06 12.86
C ASN A 34 -11.04 5.21 13.51
N GLY A 35 -10.74 5.52 14.76
CA GLY A 35 -9.75 4.85 15.56
C GLY A 35 -8.70 5.81 16.09
N TRP A 36 -7.45 5.32 16.19
CA TRP A 36 -6.33 6.15 16.62
C TRP A 36 -6.01 7.22 15.59
N ASN A 37 -5.79 8.46 16.05
CA ASN A 37 -5.62 9.64 15.18
C ASN A 37 -4.51 10.60 15.68
N ASP A 38 -3.57 10.10 16.50
CA ASP A 38 -2.51 10.96 17.05
C ASP A 38 -1.52 11.46 15.98
N ALA A 39 -1.47 10.81 14.83
CA ALA A 39 -0.68 11.23 13.67
C ALA A 39 -1.55 11.85 12.55
N GLY A 40 -2.85 12.09 12.76
CA GLY A 40 -3.76 12.65 11.76
C GLY A 40 -4.28 11.64 10.73
N GLN A 41 -4.11 10.34 10.95
CA GLN A 41 -4.48 9.30 9.99
C GLN A 41 -5.98 9.13 9.75
N CYS A 42 -6.82 9.75 10.56
CA CYS A 42 -8.27 9.78 10.34
C CYS A 42 -8.78 11.10 9.71
N GLU A 43 -7.91 12.02 9.35
CA GLU A 43 -8.27 13.31 8.74
C GLU A 43 -8.53 13.16 7.24
N VAL A 44 -9.63 12.48 6.90
CA VAL A 44 -10.02 12.11 5.52
C VAL A 44 -11.33 12.78 5.09
N SER A 45 -11.85 13.74 5.87
CA SER A 45 -13.19 14.30 5.69
C SER A 45 -13.38 15.16 4.43
N ASP A 46 -12.31 15.68 3.88
CA ASP A 46 -12.25 16.51 2.68
C ASP A 46 -11.87 15.71 1.41
N TRP A 47 -11.71 14.39 1.55
CA TRP A 47 -11.42 13.53 0.41
C TRP A 47 -12.66 13.30 -0.45
N GLU A 48 -12.50 13.47 -1.76
CA GLU A 48 -13.54 13.33 -2.77
C GLU A 48 -13.05 12.57 -4.01
N ASN A 49 -13.99 12.07 -4.80
CA ASN A 49 -13.70 11.35 -6.04
C ASN A 49 -12.84 10.10 -5.87
N LEU A 50 -12.89 9.47 -4.71
CA LEU A 50 -12.13 8.28 -4.42
C LEU A 50 -12.69 7.04 -5.13
N VAL A 51 -11.79 6.18 -5.57
CA VAL A 51 -12.08 4.83 -6.11
C VAL A 51 -11.46 3.72 -5.25
N ASP A 52 -10.49 4.07 -4.39
CA ASP A 52 -9.87 3.14 -3.46
C ASP A 52 -9.39 3.83 -2.18
N VAL A 53 -9.28 3.05 -1.09
CA VAL A 53 -8.71 3.48 0.19
C VAL A 53 -7.90 2.37 0.85
N GLY A 54 -6.86 2.76 1.59
CA GLY A 54 -6.02 1.85 2.36
C GLY A 54 -5.57 2.47 3.68
N ALA A 55 -5.40 1.63 4.71
CA ALA A 55 -4.88 2.00 6.02
C ALA A 55 -3.45 1.49 6.19
N GLY A 56 -2.52 2.37 6.51
CA GLY A 56 -1.16 2.06 6.93
C GLY A 56 -1.05 2.04 8.46
N ARG A 57 0.17 2.22 9.00
CA ARG A 57 0.37 2.27 10.45
C ARG A 57 -0.01 3.63 11.02
N TYR A 58 0.50 4.70 10.44
CA TYR A 58 0.34 6.09 10.89
C TYR A 58 -0.30 6.96 9.82
N TYR A 59 -0.91 6.35 8.80
CA TYR A 59 -1.50 7.06 7.67
C TYR A 59 -2.67 6.30 7.06
N SER A 60 -3.51 7.04 6.37
CA SER A 60 -4.47 6.51 5.40
C SER A 60 -4.08 7.00 4.01
N ALA A 61 -4.33 6.20 3.00
CA ALA A 61 -4.17 6.57 1.59
C ALA A 61 -5.50 6.43 0.85
N GLY A 62 -5.76 7.36 -0.06
CA GLY A 62 -6.89 7.34 -0.98
C GLY A 62 -6.41 7.43 -2.43
N LEU A 63 -7.00 6.65 -3.33
CA LEU A 63 -6.81 6.76 -4.77
C LEU A 63 -8.00 7.47 -5.38
N THR A 64 -7.76 8.53 -6.11
CA THR A 64 -8.79 9.28 -6.83
C THR A 64 -9.05 8.70 -8.22
N SER A 65 -10.22 8.96 -8.78
CA SER A 65 -10.63 8.48 -10.10
C SER A 65 -9.79 9.05 -11.26
N ASP A 66 -9.06 10.14 -11.04
CA ASP A 66 -8.11 10.71 -11.98
C ASP A 66 -6.67 10.22 -11.78
N GLY A 67 -6.48 9.18 -10.94
CA GLY A 67 -5.20 8.48 -10.78
C GLY A 67 -4.18 9.17 -9.88
N ARG A 68 -4.63 10.03 -8.95
CA ARG A 68 -3.78 10.65 -7.92
C ARG A 68 -3.95 9.95 -6.58
N VAL A 69 -2.94 10.08 -5.73
CA VAL A 69 -2.93 9.54 -4.36
C VAL A 69 -3.07 10.69 -3.36
N LEU A 70 -3.91 10.49 -2.35
CA LEU A 70 -4.06 11.37 -1.19
C LEU A 70 -3.54 10.67 0.05
N ILE A 71 -2.85 11.40 0.92
CA ILE A 71 -2.29 10.88 2.18
C ILE A 71 -2.81 11.72 3.35
N ALA A 72 -3.38 11.05 4.36
CA ALA A 72 -3.70 11.65 5.65
C ALA A 72 -2.85 10.99 6.75
N GLY A 73 -2.35 11.76 7.67
CA GLY A 73 -1.52 11.27 8.77
C GLY A 73 -0.04 11.64 8.65
N LEU A 74 0.81 10.82 9.27
CA LEU A 74 2.28 10.93 9.33
C LEU A 74 2.79 12.07 10.22
N GLU A 75 1.94 12.80 10.94
CA GLU A 75 2.39 13.85 11.83
C GLU A 75 3.36 13.30 12.90
N GLY A 76 4.58 13.84 12.92
CA GLY A 76 5.66 13.38 13.81
C GLY A 76 6.28 12.02 13.43
N GLN A 77 6.02 11.52 12.24
CA GLN A 77 6.53 10.26 11.68
C GLN A 77 7.43 10.53 10.46
N ASP A 78 7.95 9.46 9.84
CA ASP A 78 8.63 9.55 8.55
C ASP A 78 7.62 9.93 7.46
N GLU A 79 7.85 11.04 6.79
CA GLU A 79 6.95 11.59 5.77
C GLU A 79 7.29 11.11 4.34
N SER A 80 8.24 10.18 4.16
CA SER A 80 8.64 9.68 2.84
C SER A 80 7.48 9.07 2.03
N ILE A 81 6.44 8.58 2.70
CA ILE A 81 5.20 8.10 2.06
C ILE A 81 4.49 9.21 1.26
N ARG A 82 4.67 10.50 1.64
CA ARG A 82 4.06 11.63 0.92
C ARG A 82 4.59 11.83 -0.49
N GLU A 83 5.70 11.20 -0.85
CA GLU A 83 6.18 11.16 -2.24
C GLU A 83 5.10 10.58 -3.18
N ALA A 84 4.20 9.74 -2.66
CA ALA A 84 3.08 9.18 -3.41
C ALA A 84 2.08 10.26 -3.90
N GLU A 85 1.98 11.41 -3.23
CA GLU A 85 1.10 12.51 -3.64
C GLU A 85 1.52 13.17 -4.97
N ALA A 86 2.79 12.94 -5.40
CA ALA A 86 3.30 13.39 -6.70
C ALA A 86 3.03 12.40 -7.85
N TRP A 87 2.53 11.20 -7.55
CA TRP A 87 2.26 10.19 -8.57
C TRP A 87 1.07 10.55 -9.45
N THR A 88 1.13 10.12 -10.71
CA THR A 88 0.05 10.26 -11.71
C THR A 88 -0.18 8.93 -12.40
N ASP A 89 -1.34 8.80 -13.03
CA ASP A 89 -1.73 7.63 -13.83
C ASP A 89 -1.84 6.35 -13.01
N ILE A 90 -2.09 6.47 -11.70
CA ILE A 90 -2.27 5.32 -10.80
C ILE A 90 -3.65 4.69 -11.02
N GLN A 91 -3.68 3.39 -11.27
CA GLN A 91 -4.92 2.61 -11.41
C GLN A 91 -5.24 1.76 -10.18
N ALA A 92 -4.24 1.47 -9.35
CA ALA A 92 -4.42 0.73 -8.10
C ALA A 92 -3.35 1.12 -7.08
N ILE A 93 -3.70 1.07 -5.80
CA ILE A 93 -2.77 1.23 -4.68
C ILE A 93 -2.79 0.00 -3.79
N SER A 94 -1.66 -0.30 -3.17
CA SER A 94 -1.55 -1.24 -2.06
C SER A 94 -0.80 -0.58 -0.91
N VAL A 95 -1.42 -0.61 0.27
CA VAL A 95 -0.97 0.14 1.44
C VAL A 95 -0.36 -0.82 2.44
N GLY A 96 0.94 -0.73 2.64
CA GLY A 96 1.70 -1.40 3.69
C GLY A 96 1.64 -0.64 5.02
N GLY A 97 2.37 -1.12 6.02
CA GLY A 97 2.49 -0.43 7.31
C GLY A 97 3.31 0.84 7.21
N TYR A 98 4.42 0.77 6.49
CA TYR A 98 5.43 1.82 6.38
C TYR A 98 5.78 2.19 4.94
N HIS A 99 5.18 1.52 3.94
CA HIS A 99 5.35 1.83 2.53
C HIS A 99 4.02 1.73 1.79
N ILE A 100 3.95 2.38 0.64
CA ILE A 100 2.80 2.35 -0.27
C ILE A 100 3.30 2.02 -1.68
N VAL A 101 2.51 1.27 -2.41
CA VAL A 101 2.80 0.85 -3.79
C VAL A 101 1.69 1.31 -4.70
N GLY A 102 2.03 1.87 -5.84
CA GLY A 102 1.12 2.30 -6.89
C GLY A 102 1.36 1.51 -8.18
N LEU A 103 0.31 0.96 -8.75
CA LEU A 103 0.32 0.37 -10.08
C LEU A 103 -0.15 1.41 -11.08
N LYS A 104 0.67 1.68 -12.11
CA LYS A 104 0.32 2.59 -13.18
C LYS A 104 -0.46 1.88 -14.30
N SER A 105 -1.19 2.67 -15.08
CA SER A 105 -2.01 2.19 -16.21
C SER A 105 -1.20 1.51 -17.31
N ASP A 106 0.11 1.80 -17.40
CA ASP A 106 1.04 1.15 -18.35
C ASP A 106 1.65 -0.16 -17.85
N GLY A 107 1.29 -0.59 -16.62
CA GLY A 107 1.80 -1.81 -16.00
C GLY A 107 3.17 -1.64 -15.31
N THR A 108 3.66 -0.41 -15.17
CA THR A 108 4.81 -0.10 -14.31
C THR A 108 4.38 0.13 -12.86
N VAL A 109 5.32 0.05 -11.93
CA VAL A 109 5.06 0.15 -10.49
C VAL A 109 5.90 1.26 -9.89
N VAL A 110 5.32 1.99 -8.95
CA VAL A 110 5.98 3.00 -8.12
C VAL A 110 5.77 2.68 -6.65
N SER A 111 6.70 3.08 -5.81
CA SER A 111 6.59 2.90 -4.36
C SER A 111 7.17 4.10 -3.61
N ALA A 112 6.72 4.30 -2.38
CA ALA A 112 7.18 5.36 -1.48
C ALA A 112 7.10 4.89 -0.02
N GLY A 113 7.88 5.51 0.86
CA GLY A 113 7.97 5.17 2.27
C GLY A 113 9.27 4.45 2.63
N ALA A 114 9.24 3.68 3.71
CA ALA A 114 10.39 2.91 4.17
C ALA A 114 10.95 2.00 3.06
N ASN A 115 12.28 1.85 3.06
CA ASN A 115 13.01 0.98 2.13
C ASN A 115 14.22 0.31 2.82
N GLU A 116 14.07 -0.02 4.09
CA GLU A 116 15.15 -0.62 4.88
C GLU A 116 15.52 -2.03 4.40
N TRP A 117 14.58 -2.70 3.75
CA TRP A 117 14.73 -4.07 3.27
C TRP A 117 14.66 -4.19 1.74
N GLY A 118 14.65 -3.07 1.01
CA GLY A 118 14.54 -3.03 -0.45
C GLY A 118 13.11 -3.20 -0.97
N GLU A 119 12.09 -2.98 -0.12
CA GLU A 119 10.68 -3.12 -0.47
C GLU A 119 10.19 -2.12 -1.53
N ASN A 120 10.95 -1.05 -1.77
CA ASN A 120 10.70 -0.05 -2.80
C ASN A 120 11.51 -0.27 -4.09
N GLU A 121 12.26 -1.38 -4.22
CA GLU A 121 13.05 -1.68 -5.42
C GLU A 121 12.16 -2.28 -6.52
N VAL A 122 11.23 -1.48 -7.04
CA VAL A 122 10.21 -1.88 -8.03
C VAL A 122 10.33 -1.13 -9.35
N SER A 123 11.33 -0.25 -9.51
CA SER A 123 11.44 0.70 -10.63
C SER A 123 11.62 0.06 -12.01
N ASP A 124 12.10 -1.16 -12.07
CA ASP A 124 12.29 -1.95 -13.29
C ASP A 124 11.13 -2.93 -13.58
N TRP A 125 10.09 -2.92 -12.72
CA TRP A 125 8.93 -3.78 -12.91
C TRP A 125 8.05 -3.28 -14.06
N SER A 126 7.61 -4.21 -14.92
CA SER A 126 6.73 -3.91 -16.05
C SER A 126 5.82 -5.08 -16.35
N GLY A 127 4.71 -4.81 -17.05
CA GLY A 127 3.69 -5.82 -17.34
C GLY A 127 2.93 -6.32 -16.12
N VAL A 128 3.01 -5.57 -15.02
CA VAL A 128 2.33 -5.88 -13.74
C VAL A 128 0.83 -5.58 -13.89
N ILE A 129 -0.01 -6.48 -13.36
CA ILE A 129 -1.48 -6.37 -13.39
C ILE A 129 -2.10 -6.33 -11.99
N GLN A 130 -1.33 -6.69 -10.97
CA GLN A 130 -1.75 -6.63 -9.56
C GLN A 130 -0.55 -6.39 -8.67
N ILE A 131 -0.74 -5.64 -7.60
CA ILE A 131 0.27 -5.33 -6.59
C ILE A 131 -0.22 -5.67 -5.19
N GLN A 132 0.71 -5.99 -4.28
CA GLN A 132 0.43 -6.17 -2.87
C GLN A 132 1.60 -5.69 -2.03
N ALA A 133 1.35 -4.72 -1.15
CA ALA A 133 2.26 -4.33 -0.08
C ALA A 133 1.96 -5.15 1.18
N VAL A 134 2.98 -5.75 1.76
CA VAL A 134 2.89 -6.56 2.98
C VAL A 134 3.79 -5.93 4.03
N SER A 135 3.26 -5.79 5.24
CA SER A 135 4.00 -5.35 6.41
C SER A 135 3.62 -6.20 7.60
N ASP A 136 4.59 -6.83 8.20
CA ASP A 136 4.50 -7.53 9.48
C ASP A 136 5.73 -7.13 10.32
N ASN A 137 5.77 -7.47 11.58
CA ASN A 137 6.68 -6.97 12.63
C ASN A 137 8.17 -6.82 12.24
N ASN A 138 8.68 -7.53 11.25
CA ASN A 138 10.04 -7.41 10.70
C ASN A 138 10.09 -7.78 9.21
N LEU A 139 8.97 -7.73 8.53
CA LEU A 139 8.85 -8.09 7.13
C LEU A 139 8.13 -6.98 6.37
N GLU A 140 8.86 -6.31 5.50
CA GLU A 140 8.31 -5.36 4.54
C GLU A 140 8.59 -5.91 3.15
N GLN A 141 7.53 -6.16 2.37
CA GLN A 141 7.65 -6.73 1.04
C GLN A 141 6.63 -6.13 0.08
N THR A 142 7.02 -6.05 -1.17
CA THR A 142 6.15 -5.72 -2.29
C THR A 142 6.08 -6.90 -3.24
N TYR A 143 4.88 -7.27 -3.63
CA TYR A 143 4.62 -8.30 -4.62
C TYR A 143 3.95 -7.69 -5.84
N GLY A 144 4.34 -8.17 -7.03
CA GLY A 144 3.71 -7.85 -8.30
C GLY A 144 3.36 -9.12 -9.06
N LEU A 145 2.11 -9.24 -9.53
CA LEU A 145 1.72 -10.28 -10.46
C LEU A 145 1.77 -9.71 -11.88
N CYS A 146 2.54 -10.34 -12.75
CA CYS A 146 2.63 -10.00 -14.16
C CYS A 146 1.51 -10.68 -14.99
N SER A 147 1.20 -10.08 -16.15
CA SER A 147 0.20 -10.59 -17.08
C SER A 147 0.54 -11.98 -17.68
N ASP A 148 1.80 -12.37 -17.65
CA ASP A 148 2.29 -13.69 -18.05
C ASP A 148 2.27 -14.74 -16.93
N GLY A 149 1.79 -14.38 -15.73
CA GLY A 149 1.67 -15.24 -14.58
C GLY A 149 2.90 -15.26 -13.65
N ARG A 150 3.98 -14.55 -13.97
CA ARG A 150 5.14 -14.41 -13.07
C ARG A 150 4.77 -13.55 -11.87
N VAL A 151 5.38 -13.86 -10.71
CA VAL A 151 5.32 -13.06 -9.49
C VAL A 151 6.68 -12.40 -9.27
N LEU A 152 6.67 -11.11 -9.09
CA LEU A 152 7.84 -10.30 -8.72
C LEU A 152 7.77 -10.00 -7.21
N ILE A 153 8.95 -9.92 -6.58
CA ILE A 153 9.07 -9.65 -5.14
C ILE A 153 10.19 -8.64 -4.93
N ALA A 154 9.92 -7.60 -4.14
CA ALA A 154 10.90 -6.68 -3.62
C ALA A 154 10.79 -6.62 -2.09
N GLY A 155 11.91 -6.42 -1.41
CA GLY A 155 11.98 -6.40 0.04
C GLY A 155 12.09 -7.79 0.67
N GLY A 156 12.21 -7.80 1.99
CA GLY A 156 12.38 -9.01 2.79
C GLY A 156 12.83 -8.62 4.18
N GLY A 157 12.61 -9.43 5.17
CA GLY A 157 13.17 -9.22 6.51
C GLY A 157 14.62 -9.71 6.60
N SER A 158 15.14 -9.82 7.82
CA SER A 158 16.48 -10.35 8.11
C SER A 158 16.76 -11.75 7.52
N ASP A 159 15.72 -12.45 7.07
CA ASP A 159 15.82 -13.79 6.47
C ASP A 159 15.64 -13.78 4.93
N TYR A 160 15.59 -12.59 4.30
CA TYR A 160 15.39 -12.47 2.84
C TYR A 160 16.41 -13.28 2.02
N ASP A 161 17.70 -13.22 2.39
CA ASP A 161 18.75 -14.00 1.75
C ASP A 161 18.55 -15.52 1.91
N SER A 162 17.94 -15.93 3.01
CA SER A 162 17.61 -17.34 3.29
C SER A 162 16.45 -17.81 2.42
N ILE A 163 15.42 -16.97 2.24
CA ILE A 163 14.26 -17.25 1.38
C ILE A 163 14.68 -17.28 -0.09
N LYS A 164 15.48 -16.29 -0.52
CA LYS A 164 16.02 -16.23 -1.88
C LYS A 164 16.88 -17.44 -2.21
N ARG A 165 17.71 -17.87 -1.25
CA ARG A 165 18.51 -19.09 -1.39
C ARG A 165 17.61 -20.32 -1.47
N TYR A 166 16.59 -20.44 -0.59
CA TYR A 166 15.68 -21.59 -0.58
C TYR A 166 14.93 -21.72 -1.91
N VAL A 167 14.41 -20.62 -2.47
CA VAL A 167 13.70 -20.63 -3.75
C VAL A 167 14.64 -21.01 -4.90
N ASN A 168 15.84 -20.44 -4.95
CA ASN A 168 16.84 -20.77 -5.98
C ASN A 168 17.31 -22.24 -5.89
N ASP A 169 17.45 -22.78 -4.68
CA ASP A 169 17.91 -24.16 -4.47
C ASP A 169 16.83 -25.21 -4.80
N HIS A 170 15.54 -24.85 -4.69
CA HIS A 170 14.44 -25.81 -4.86
C HIS A 170 13.70 -25.66 -6.20
N TYR A 171 13.72 -24.48 -6.82
CA TYR A 171 12.98 -24.19 -8.06
C TYR A 171 13.88 -23.79 -9.22
N GLY A 172 15.21 -23.68 -9.01
CA GLY A 172 16.23 -23.38 -10.01
C GLY A 172 16.30 -21.90 -10.42
N PRO A 173 17.47 -21.44 -10.93
CA PRO A 173 17.62 -20.10 -11.45
C PRO A 173 16.92 -20.04 -12.82
N GLY A 174 15.75 -19.44 -12.88
CA GLY A 174 15.06 -19.21 -14.16
C GLY A 174 13.54 -19.28 -14.15
N GLU A 175 12.92 -19.76 -13.07
CA GLU A 175 11.45 -19.81 -12.96
C GLU A 175 10.87 -18.87 -11.90
N GLY A 176 11.62 -17.88 -11.47
CA GLY A 176 11.20 -16.79 -10.63
C GLY A 176 12.38 -15.84 -10.48
N GLN A 177 12.35 -14.73 -11.17
CA GLN A 177 13.20 -13.63 -10.73
C GLN A 177 12.62 -13.11 -9.42
N ILE A 178 13.24 -13.49 -8.32
CA ILE A 178 13.07 -12.89 -7.02
C ILE A 178 14.10 -11.78 -6.90
#